data_eac6f5ccdd5997f0939677db84c5c302
#
_entry.id   eac6f5ccdd5997f0939677db84c5c302
#
_cell.length_a   1.000
_cell.length_b   1.000
_cell.length_c   1.000
_cell.angle_alpha   90.00
_cell.angle_beta   90.00
_cell.angle_gamma   90.00
#
_symmetry.space_group_name_H-M   'P 1'
#
loop_
_entity.id
_entity.type
_entity.pdbx_description
1 polymer ?
#
loop_
_entity_poly.entity_id
_entity_poly.type
_entity_poly.pdbx_seq_one_letter_code
_entity_poly.pdbx_strand_id
1 'polypeptide(L)'
;MLGEEFRTRMNSPTIVRGTAAAHGRVRGPLFLAFDAAAGAAAGGGREDVSQAAERVAGRLEEIAARRRAASPGAADVLEAQALMLRDPALEAAIDELLAAGGSPDEAAGGAAEHYARELEGLDDPYMRERAADVREAGRLLVAELTGLAGSRLENLERASIVVARELSPADLLSVDSNLLLGLVTELGGPTAHMAIVARELGIPAVVGAKGAVAAAQGARAAEVDGGTGEIRFLAGEAAPVSARRPTRRLKVEEAPLRLMANVGSAQAARLAAERGAAGIGLFRTELLFLGQPGAPSEERQAEEYAAACRALEPHPVVVRTLDAGSDKALPYLQQEPETNPALGRRGIRLWLAQTELHRPQVGALLRVAAECPNLRVMLPMVGARGEVEAARRLFEREARRRRLAPPPLGMMVELPAAALDLDAFAGLVEFVSVGTNDLTQYALGADRELDWGPGLSEFNPGVLRLMAACFESATRLGLEAGVCGEMAGIPSGAVFLAGAGATSLSMAAESLAGVLRTLRRLGLDRCREAASAALAAPDALAARGALRPRNSSGSAR
;
A
#
# COMPACT_ATOMS: atom_id res chain seq x y z
N MET A 1 2.98 50.10 15.09
CA MET A 1 2.39 49.49 13.89
C MET A 1 3.37 48.70 13.04
N LEU A 2 4.59 49.17 12.76
CA LEU A 2 5.57 48.39 11.93
C LEU A 2 6.10 47.10 12.62
N GLY A 3 6.06 47.00 13.94
CA GLY A 3 6.54 45.81 14.66
C GLY A 3 5.56 44.64 14.75
N GLU A 4 4.25 44.88 14.65
CA GLU A 4 3.22 43.82 14.69
C GLU A 4 3.03 43.17 13.32
N GLU A 5 3.11 43.94 12.24
CA GLU A 5 3.06 43.38 10.87
C GLU A 5 4.29 42.51 10.56
N PHE A 6 5.47 42.87 11.11
CA PHE A 6 6.67 42.06 10.96
C PHE A 6 6.59 40.74 11.74
N ARG A 7 6.02 40.76 12.97
CA ARG A 7 5.76 39.53 13.77
C ARG A 7 4.69 38.65 13.16
N THR A 8 3.67 39.20 12.50
CA THR A 8 2.61 38.42 11.86
C THR A 8 3.12 37.73 10.58
N ARG A 9 4.03 38.34 9.83
CA ARG A 9 4.68 37.69 8.67
C ARG A 9 5.64 36.57 9.05
N MET A 10 6.32 36.64 10.18
CA MET A 10 7.20 35.57 10.68
C MET A 10 6.48 34.35 11.23
N ASN A 11 5.18 34.41 11.47
CA ASN A 11 4.40 33.29 12.03
C ASN A 11 3.49 32.58 11.02
N SER A 12 3.48 32.96 9.75
CA SER A 12 2.69 32.27 8.73
C SER A 12 3.39 30.96 8.36
N PRO A 13 2.69 29.80 8.41
CA PRO A 13 3.28 28.52 8.04
C PRO A 13 3.67 28.52 6.56
N THR A 14 4.88 28.08 6.26
CA THR A 14 5.28 27.80 4.88
C THR A 14 4.61 26.49 4.44
N ILE A 15 3.82 26.53 3.37
CA ILE A 15 3.13 25.35 2.85
C ILE A 15 3.86 24.86 1.60
N VAL A 16 4.25 23.58 1.61
CA VAL A 16 4.81 22.87 0.47
C VAL A 16 3.85 21.73 0.11
N ARG A 17 3.79 21.39 -1.16
CA ARG A 17 2.97 20.27 -1.65
C ARG A 17 3.83 19.26 -2.40
N GLY A 18 3.56 17.99 -2.17
CA GLY A 18 4.12 16.85 -2.88
C GLY A 18 3.04 15.83 -3.19
N THR A 19 3.46 14.66 -3.61
CA THR A 19 2.57 13.52 -3.88
C THR A 19 2.33 12.75 -2.59
N ALA A 20 1.07 12.43 -2.30
CA ALA A 20 0.67 11.56 -1.20
C ALA A 20 1.28 10.15 -1.40
N ALA A 21 2.06 9.67 -0.42
CA ALA A 21 2.75 8.39 -0.53
C ALA A 21 2.30 7.37 0.52
N ALA A 22 2.06 7.79 1.76
CA ALA A 22 1.47 6.96 2.81
C ALA A 22 0.49 7.78 3.62
N HIS A 23 -0.74 7.29 3.73
CA HIS A 23 -1.83 8.01 4.38
C HIS A 23 -1.59 8.24 5.88
N GLY A 24 -2.09 9.35 6.37
CA GLY A 24 -2.07 9.74 7.77
C GLY A 24 -1.75 11.21 7.94
N ARG A 25 -2.07 11.75 9.11
CA ARG A 25 -1.75 13.14 9.46
C ARG A 25 -0.96 13.18 10.75
N VAL A 26 0.14 13.90 10.73
CA VAL A 26 1.04 14.00 11.87
C VAL A 26 1.56 15.43 12.02
N ARG A 27 1.76 15.84 13.28
CA ARG A 27 2.46 17.08 13.64
C ARG A 27 3.55 16.75 14.63
N GLY A 28 4.72 17.32 14.46
CA GLY A 28 5.83 17.08 15.37
C GLY A 28 7.07 17.88 15.07
N PRO A 29 8.11 17.73 15.89
CA PRO A 29 9.40 18.33 15.64
C PRO A 29 10.00 17.82 14.35
N LEU A 30 10.85 18.66 13.74
CA LEU A 30 11.55 18.32 12.51
C LEU A 30 12.91 17.68 12.82
N PHE A 31 13.27 16.74 11.97
CA PHE A 31 14.62 16.24 11.81
C PHE A 31 14.99 16.36 10.33
N LEU A 32 16.04 17.14 10.06
CA LEU A 32 16.58 17.30 8.71
C LEU A 32 17.67 16.26 8.50
N ALA A 33 17.39 15.28 7.64
CA ALA A 33 18.39 14.33 7.20
C ALA A 33 19.17 14.94 6.02
N PHE A 34 20.29 15.56 6.33
CA PHE A 34 21.16 16.16 5.32
C PHE A 34 21.97 15.12 4.56
N ASP A 35 22.16 15.35 3.27
CA ASP A 35 23.39 14.92 2.62
C ASP A 35 24.50 15.83 3.19
N ALA A 36 25.38 15.27 4.02
CA ALA A 36 26.56 16.02 4.42
C ALA A 36 27.29 16.46 3.15
N ALA A 37 27.64 17.72 3.09
CA ALA A 37 28.36 18.27 1.94
C ALA A 37 29.58 17.40 1.66
N ALA A 38 29.81 17.06 0.40
CA ALA A 38 30.92 16.25 -0.08
C ALA A 38 32.22 16.67 0.64
N GLY A 39 32.61 15.87 1.62
CA GLY A 39 33.90 15.98 2.29
C GLY A 39 34.91 15.19 1.49
N ALA A 40 36.05 15.75 1.28
CA ALA A 40 37.25 15.33 0.58
C ALA A 40 37.24 13.86 0.09
N ALA A 41 37.36 13.70 -1.24
CA ALA A 41 37.59 12.42 -1.90
C ALA A 41 38.68 11.61 -1.14
N ALA A 42 38.31 10.43 -0.65
CA ALA A 42 39.30 9.48 -0.16
C ALA A 42 40.11 9.00 -1.37
N GLY A 43 41.38 9.28 -1.39
CA GLY A 43 42.32 8.73 -2.37
C GLY A 43 42.51 7.24 -2.07
N GLY A 44 41.70 6.39 -2.68
CA GLY A 44 41.73 4.94 -2.52
C GLY A 44 41.73 4.23 -3.87
N GLY A 45 42.14 2.97 -3.91
CA GLY A 45 42.18 2.12 -5.11
C GLY A 45 41.09 1.05 -5.12
N ARG A 46 41.23 0.08 -6.03
CA ARG A 46 40.31 -1.06 -6.22
C ARG A 46 39.99 -1.81 -4.92
N GLU A 47 41.01 -2.05 -4.08
CA GLU A 47 40.84 -2.80 -2.82
C GLU A 47 39.92 -2.07 -1.83
N ASP A 48 39.98 -0.73 -1.83
CA ASP A 48 39.12 0.10 -0.99
C ASP A 48 37.65 0.06 -1.45
N VAL A 49 37.39 0.00 -2.76
CA VAL A 49 36.03 -0.12 -3.31
C VAL A 49 35.42 -1.48 -3.00
N SER A 50 36.16 -2.57 -3.22
CA SER A 50 35.71 -3.93 -2.92
C SER A 50 35.42 -4.10 -1.41
N GLN A 51 36.27 -3.59 -0.54
CA GLN A 51 36.05 -3.60 0.92
C GLN A 51 34.84 -2.73 1.33
N ALA A 52 34.66 -1.59 0.68
CA ALA A 52 33.49 -0.73 0.91
C ALA A 52 32.21 -1.44 0.49
N ALA A 53 32.19 -2.10 -0.68
CA ALA A 53 31.05 -2.87 -1.17
C ALA A 53 30.67 -3.99 -0.19
N GLU A 54 31.65 -4.73 0.34
CA GLU A 54 31.42 -5.79 1.31
C GLU A 54 30.89 -5.25 2.65
N ARG A 55 31.41 -4.11 3.13
CA ARG A 55 30.88 -3.46 4.35
C ARG A 55 29.41 -3.01 4.17
N VAL A 56 29.08 -2.43 3.01
CA VAL A 56 27.69 -2.02 2.71
C VAL A 56 26.80 -3.24 2.62
N ALA A 57 27.20 -4.27 1.86
CA ALA A 57 26.45 -5.50 1.71
C ALA A 57 26.18 -6.18 3.07
N GLY A 58 27.20 -6.32 3.90
CA GLY A 58 27.04 -6.88 5.25
C GLY A 58 26.08 -6.08 6.16
N ARG A 59 26.09 -4.75 6.08
CA ARG A 59 25.11 -3.91 6.80
C ARG A 59 23.69 -4.13 6.30
N LEU A 60 23.50 -4.21 4.98
CA LEU A 60 22.18 -4.45 4.40
C LEU A 60 21.62 -5.81 4.84
N GLU A 61 22.44 -6.87 4.82
CA GLU A 61 22.07 -8.20 5.30
C GLU A 61 21.72 -8.21 6.79
N GLU A 62 22.48 -7.48 7.62
CA GLU A 62 22.22 -7.39 9.05
C GLU A 62 20.89 -6.65 9.34
N ILE A 63 20.60 -5.56 8.63
CA ILE A 63 19.33 -4.85 8.72
C ILE A 63 18.19 -5.74 8.23
N ALA A 64 18.36 -6.45 7.11
CA ALA A 64 17.39 -7.38 6.57
C ALA A 64 17.05 -8.49 7.57
N ALA A 65 18.06 -9.13 8.16
CA ALA A 65 17.87 -10.18 9.17
C ALA A 65 17.11 -9.69 10.40
N ARG A 66 17.44 -8.51 10.92
CA ARG A 66 16.75 -7.90 12.07
C ARG A 66 15.28 -7.54 11.76
N ARG A 67 14.98 -7.17 10.54
CA ARG A 67 13.65 -6.69 10.11
C ARG A 67 12.79 -7.73 9.41
N ARG A 68 13.32 -8.87 9.06
CA ARG A 68 12.64 -9.92 8.29
C ARG A 68 11.29 -10.35 8.89
N ALA A 69 11.20 -10.44 10.22
CA ALA A 69 9.95 -10.81 10.89
C ALA A 69 8.86 -9.72 10.82
N ALA A 70 9.27 -8.44 10.74
CA ALA A 70 8.36 -7.30 10.76
C ALA A 70 8.01 -6.77 9.36
N SER A 71 8.94 -6.89 8.40
CA SER A 71 8.82 -6.38 7.03
C SER A 71 9.59 -7.29 6.06
N PRO A 72 9.05 -8.48 5.72
CA PRO A 72 9.74 -9.44 4.85
C PRO A 72 10.10 -8.86 3.49
N GLY A 73 9.17 -8.17 2.82
CA GLY A 73 9.40 -7.58 1.49
C GLY A 73 10.52 -6.53 1.48
N ALA A 74 10.61 -5.70 2.53
CA ALA A 74 11.69 -4.75 2.67
C ALA A 74 13.04 -5.45 2.94
N ALA A 75 13.04 -6.55 3.70
CA ALA A 75 14.23 -7.36 3.90
C ALA A 75 14.74 -7.99 2.59
N ASP A 76 13.82 -8.46 1.74
CA ASP A 76 14.16 -9.04 0.43
C ASP A 76 14.81 -8.00 -0.52
N VAL A 77 14.34 -6.74 -0.48
CA VAL A 77 14.95 -5.64 -1.24
C VAL A 77 16.39 -5.38 -0.78
N LEU A 78 16.63 -5.34 0.55
CA LEU A 78 17.96 -5.11 1.09
C LEU A 78 18.93 -6.25 0.75
N GLU A 79 18.48 -7.50 0.79
CA GLU A 79 19.29 -8.65 0.39
C GLU A 79 19.61 -8.63 -1.11
N ALA A 80 18.65 -8.24 -1.94
CA ALA A 80 18.89 -8.06 -3.37
C ALA A 80 19.94 -6.98 -3.65
N GLN A 81 19.88 -5.85 -2.94
CA GLN A 81 20.88 -4.79 -3.03
C GLN A 81 22.26 -5.25 -2.55
N ALA A 82 22.32 -6.06 -1.48
CA ALA A 82 23.57 -6.65 -1.02
C ALA A 82 24.20 -7.59 -2.06
N LEU A 83 23.38 -8.39 -2.74
CA LEU A 83 23.84 -9.26 -3.85
C LEU A 83 24.34 -8.44 -5.05
N MET A 84 23.67 -7.33 -5.39
CA MET A 84 24.11 -6.45 -6.49
C MET A 84 25.48 -5.82 -6.22
N LEU A 85 25.77 -5.46 -4.98
CA LEU A 85 27.10 -4.93 -4.60
C LEU A 85 28.23 -5.95 -4.76
N ARG A 86 27.91 -7.24 -4.82
CA ARG A 86 28.83 -8.36 -5.05
C ARG A 86 28.75 -8.90 -6.47
N ASP A 87 28.01 -8.24 -7.36
CA ASP A 87 27.85 -8.70 -8.75
C ASP A 87 29.17 -8.53 -9.51
N PRO A 88 29.73 -9.61 -10.11
CA PRO A 88 30.98 -9.53 -10.87
C PRO A 88 30.92 -8.55 -12.05
N ALA A 89 29.73 -8.31 -12.63
CA ALA A 89 29.57 -7.36 -13.72
C ALA A 89 29.72 -5.91 -13.23
N LEU A 90 29.16 -5.59 -12.06
CA LEU A 90 29.34 -4.28 -11.43
C LEU A 90 30.80 -4.07 -11.02
N GLU A 91 31.45 -5.08 -10.44
CA GLU A 91 32.86 -5.03 -10.06
C GLU A 91 33.76 -4.78 -11.27
N ALA A 92 33.54 -5.49 -12.39
CA ALA A 92 34.29 -5.32 -13.63
C ALA A 92 34.12 -3.90 -14.22
N ALA A 93 32.90 -3.35 -14.19
CA ALA A 93 32.63 -1.99 -14.67
C ALA A 93 33.32 -0.91 -13.79
N ILE A 94 33.36 -1.12 -12.47
CA ILE A 94 34.09 -0.26 -11.54
C ILE A 94 35.61 -0.30 -11.86
N ASP A 95 36.15 -1.50 -12.05
CA ASP A 95 37.58 -1.68 -12.37
C ASP A 95 37.97 -0.97 -13.66
N GLU A 96 37.13 -1.02 -14.68
CA GLU A 96 37.36 -0.33 -15.95
C GLU A 96 37.44 1.19 -15.78
N LEU A 97 36.52 1.76 -14.99
CA LEU A 97 36.50 3.20 -14.72
C LEU A 97 37.67 3.65 -13.83
N LEU A 98 38.10 2.82 -12.86
CA LEU A 98 39.29 3.07 -12.06
C LEU A 98 40.56 3.05 -12.93
N ALA A 99 40.66 2.08 -13.86
CA ALA A 99 41.78 1.98 -14.80
C ALA A 99 41.84 3.18 -15.78
N ALA A 100 40.70 3.80 -16.07
CA ALA A 100 40.59 5.02 -16.86
C ALA A 100 40.97 6.30 -16.06
N GLY A 101 41.29 6.17 -14.74
CA GLY A 101 41.74 7.26 -13.90
C GLY A 101 40.62 7.98 -13.12
N GLY A 102 39.43 7.39 -13.04
CA GLY A 102 38.34 7.89 -12.20
C GLY A 102 38.63 7.74 -10.71
N SER A 103 38.08 8.62 -9.87
CA SER A 103 38.12 8.43 -8.42
C SER A 103 37.21 7.25 -7.99
N PRO A 104 37.45 6.60 -6.84
CA PRO A 104 36.64 5.46 -6.37
C PRO A 104 35.15 5.72 -6.34
N ASP A 105 34.74 6.89 -5.90
CA ASP A 105 33.33 7.32 -5.83
C ASP A 105 32.73 7.58 -7.23
N GLU A 106 33.50 8.24 -8.12
CA GLU A 106 33.09 8.43 -9.51
C GLU A 106 32.97 7.09 -10.27
N ALA A 107 33.92 6.17 -10.03
CA ALA A 107 33.89 4.85 -10.65
C ALA A 107 32.70 4.03 -10.15
N ALA A 108 32.43 3.99 -8.85
CA ALA A 108 31.30 3.29 -8.26
C ALA A 108 29.95 3.86 -8.77
N GLY A 109 29.78 5.18 -8.74
CA GLY A 109 28.57 5.84 -9.22
C GLY A 109 28.37 5.67 -10.74
N GLY A 110 29.43 5.84 -11.52
CA GLY A 110 29.42 5.69 -12.98
C GLY A 110 29.10 4.26 -13.43
N ALA A 111 29.71 3.27 -12.81
CA ALA A 111 29.44 1.84 -13.09
C ALA A 111 27.99 1.46 -12.76
N ALA A 112 27.48 1.87 -11.61
CA ALA A 112 26.09 1.60 -11.23
C ALA A 112 25.09 2.24 -12.19
N GLU A 113 25.34 3.50 -12.61
CA GLU A 113 24.48 4.17 -13.58
C GLU A 113 24.56 3.54 -14.97
N HIS A 114 25.75 3.09 -15.38
CA HIS A 114 25.93 2.39 -16.65
C HIS A 114 25.15 1.06 -16.65
N TYR A 115 25.32 0.26 -15.62
CA TYR A 115 24.65 -1.04 -15.47
C TYR A 115 23.12 -0.86 -15.35
N ALA A 116 22.66 0.15 -14.64
CA ALA A 116 21.23 0.46 -14.58
C ALA A 116 20.65 0.81 -15.96
N ARG A 117 21.34 1.58 -16.79
CA ARG A 117 20.91 1.88 -18.16
C ARG A 117 20.89 0.66 -19.07
N GLU A 118 21.83 -0.26 -18.91
CA GLU A 118 21.80 -1.52 -19.64
C GLU A 118 20.55 -2.33 -19.29
N LEU A 119 20.21 -2.43 -17.99
CA LEU A 119 18.99 -3.09 -17.54
C LEU A 119 17.72 -2.42 -18.06
N GLU A 120 17.69 -1.08 -18.12
CA GLU A 120 16.58 -0.31 -18.71
C GLU A 120 16.41 -0.54 -20.20
N GLY A 121 17.50 -0.85 -20.90
CA GLY A 121 17.51 -1.15 -22.33
C GLY A 121 17.02 -2.56 -22.68
N LEU A 122 16.84 -3.44 -21.70
CA LEU A 122 16.35 -4.80 -21.92
C LEU A 122 14.83 -4.81 -22.13
N ASP A 123 14.35 -5.71 -22.94
CA ASP A 123 12.90 -5.91 -23.17
C ASP A 123 12.19 -6.59 -22.00
N ASP A 124 12.93 -7.02 -20.97
CA ASP A 124 12.41 -7.66 -19.76
C ASP A 124 11.96 -6.59 -18.72
N PRO A 125 10.65 -6.49 -18.40
CA PRO A 125 10.15 -5.56 -17.41
C PRO A 125 10.76 -5.74 -16.02
N TYR A 126 11.04 -6.99 -15.61
CA TYR A 126 11.68 -7.30 -14.33
C TYR A 126 13.10 -6.74 -14.24
N MET A 127 13.88 -6.87 -15.32
CA MET A 127 15.23 -6.32 -15.36
C MET A 127 15.23 -4.79 -15.37
N ARG A 128 14.23 -4.16 -15.99
CA ARG A 128 14.07 -2.70 -15.95
C ARG A 128 13.74 -2.16 -14.55
N GLU A 129 12.93 -2.89 -13.77
CA GLU A 129 12.68 -2.53 -12.37
C GLU A 129 13.95 -2.63 -11.51
N ARG A 130 14.84 -3.60 -11.81
CA ARG A 130 16.12 -3.76 -11.12
C ARG A 130 17.10 -2.62 -11.35
N ALA A 131 16.92 -1.83 -12.39
CA ALA A 131 17.76 -0.64 -12.62
C ALA A 131 17.73 0.35 -11.45
N ALA A 132 16.58 0.52 -10.82
CA ALA A 132 16.45 1.37 -9.63
C ALA A 132 17.22 0.80 -8.43
N ASP A 133 17.21 -0.52 -8.24
CA ASP A 133 17.93 -1.20 -7.16
C ASP A 133 19.44 -1.08 -7.34
N VAL A 134 19.93 -1.19 -8.59
CA VAL A 134 21.36 -1.01 -8.93
C VAL A 134 21.81 0.42 -8.64
N ARG A 135 21.03 1.42 -9.03
CA ARG A 135 21.34 2.83 -8.72
C ARG A 135 21.40 3.07 -7.21
N GLU A 136 20.49 2.46 -6.47
CA GLU A 136 20.46 2.59 -5.01
C GLU A 136 21.69 1.91 -4.38
N ALA A 137 22.05 0.69 -4.80
CA ALA A 137 23.25 0.00 -4.35
C ALA A 137 24.52 0.82 -4.64
N GLY A 138 24.63 1.39 -5.85
CA GLY A 138 25.72 2.28 -6.23
C GLY A 138 25.78 3.54 -5.37
N ARG A 139 24.65 4.15 -5.06
CA ARG A 139 24.57 5.33 -4.18
C ARG A 139 25.03 5.02 -2.75
N LEU A 140 24.66 3.86 -2.22
CA LEU A 140 25.11 3.41 -0.89
C LEU A 140 26.63 3.18 -0.89
N LEU A 141 27.19 2.62 -1.96
CA LEU A 141 28.63 2.42 -2.12
C LEU A 141 29.38 3.75 -2.20
N VAL A 142 28.89 4.72 -2.99
CA VAL A 142 29.45 6.07 -3.06
C VAL A 142 29.43 6.74 -1.69
N ALA A 143 28.35 6.62 -0.94
CA ALA A 143 28.25 7.17 0.41
C ALA A 143 29.27 6.55 1.35
N GLU A 144 29.53 5.24 1.27
CA GLU A 144 30.58 4.57 2.04
C GLU A 144 31.98 5.08 1.68
N LEU A 145 32.29 5.20 0.39
CA LEU A 145 33.59 5.64 -0.11
C LEU A 145 33.90 7.11 0.24
N THR A 146 32.86 7.94 0.30
CA THR A 146 33.01 9.36 0.63
C THR A 146 32.98 9.65 2.14
N GLY A 147 32.89 8.59 2.97
CA GLY A 147 32.78 8.75 4.42
C GLY A 147 31.43 9.30 4.89
N LEU A 148 30.44 9.33 4.00
CA LEU A 148 29.05 9.73 4.27
C LEU A 148 28.18 8.53 4.69
N ALA A 149 28.80 7.36 4.82
CA ALA A 149 28.18 6.11 5.21
C ALA A 149 27.86 6.09 6.70
N GLY A 150 26.67 6.44 6.99
CA GLY A 150 25.92 6.22 8.20
C GLY A 150 24.46 6.32 7.81
N SER A 151 23.55 5.65 8.52
CA SER A 151 22.14 5.96 8.30
C SER A 151 21.97 7.46 8.56
N ARG A 152 21.43 8.19 7.58
CA ARG A 152 21.11 9.62 7.73
C ARG A 152 20.23 9.88 8.96
N LEU A 153 19.68 8.83 9.54
CA LEU A 153 18.77 8.83 10.68
C LEU A 153 19.42 8.33 11.98
N GLU A 154 20.72 7.99 12.02
CA GLU A 154 21.41 7.50 13.24
C GLU A 154 21.33 8.48 14.42
N ASN A 155 21.27 9.78 14.13
CA ASN A 155 21.16 10.82 15.13
C ASN A 155 19.71 11.17 15.49
N LEU A 156 18.74 10.34 15.09
CA LEU A 156 17.34 10.55 15.42
C LEU A 156 17.04 10.03 16.84
N GLU A 157 17.23 10.89 17.84
CA GLU A 157 17.06 10.53 19.27
C GLU A 157 15.62 10.73 19.78
N ARG A 158 14.80 11.48 19.06
CA ARG A 158 13.41 11.78 19.46
C ARG A 158 12.44 11.60 18.30
N ALA A 159 11.20 11.26 18.64
CA ALA A 159 10.13 11.12 17.65
C ALA A 159 9.96 12.42 16.85
N SER A 160 10.25 12.38 15.53
CA SER A 160 10.31 13.54 14.64
C SER A 160 9.74 13.26 13.27
N ILE A 161 9.37 14.31 12.58
CA ILE A 161 9.08 14.29 11.15
C ILE A 161 10.40 14.46 10.41
N VAL A 162 10.78 13.47 9.63
CA VAL A 162 12.00 13.45 8.85
C VAL A 162 11.79 14.16 7.52
N VAL A 163 12.64 15.12 7.21
CA VAL A 163 12.68 15.82 5.92
C VAL A 163 14.04 15.58 5.27
N ALA A 164 14.04 15.09 4.05
CA ALA A 164 15.24 14.78 3.29
C ALA A 164 15.06 15.14 1.81
N ARG A 165 16.16 15.24 1.08
CA ARG A 165 16.09 15.26 -0.38
C ARG A 165 15.63 13.92 -0.92
N GLU A 166 16.20 12.85 -0.38
CA GLU A 166 15.87 11.46 -0.70
C GLU A 166 16.19 10.55 0.49
N LEU A 167 15.47 9.46 0.66
CA LEU A 167 15.71 8.43 1.68
C LEU A 167 15.64 7.05 1.04
N SER A 168 16.51 6.16 1.50
CA SER A 168 16.48 4.76 1.11
C SER A 168 15.59 3.92 2.03
N PRO A 169 15.13 2.74 1.60
CA PRO A 169 14.54 1.76 2.48
C PRO A 169 15.44 1.41 3.68
N ALA A 170 16.75 1.30 3.45
CA ALA A 170 17.73 1.00 4.50
C ALA A 170 17.75 2.08 5.60
N ASP A 171 17.67 3.36 5.22
CA ASP A 171 17.58 4.45 6.20
C ASP A 171 16.38 4.29 7.14
N LEU A 172 15.19 3.98 6.59
CA LEU A 172 13.98 3.81 7.39
C LEU A 172 14.02 2.58 8.28
N LEU A 173 14.63 1.50 7.80
CA LEU A 173 14.71 0.23 8.52
C LEU A 173 15.84 0.19 9.55
N SER A 174 16.83 1.07 9.45
CA SER A 174 17.92 1.20 10.44
C SER A 174 17.47 1.79 11.77
N VAL A 175 16.36 2.56 11.78
CA VAL A 175 15.88 3.34 12.93
C VAL A 175 14.65 2.70 13.57
N ASP A 176 14.47 2.91 14.88
CA ASP A 176 13.21 2.53 15.54
C ASP A 176 12.04 3.30 14.92
N SER A 177 11.10 2.55 14.35
CA SER A 177 9.92 3.11 13.71
C SER A 177 9.06 4.01 14.63
N ASN A 178 9.22 3.90 15.95
CA ASN A 178 8.56 4.78 16.92
C ASN A 178 9.13 6.20 16.93
N LEU A 179 10.35 6.38 16.42
CA LEU A 179 10.99 7.70 16.27
C LEU A 179 10.59 8.39 14.96
N LEU A 180 10.00 7.66 14.00
CA LEU A 180 9.55 8.19 12.72
C LEU A 180 8.08 8.61 12.81
N LEU A 181 7.79 9.89 13.04
CA LEU A 181 6.42 10.41 13.06
C LEU A 181 5.85 10.56 11.66
N GLY A 182 6.64 11.02 10.71
CA GLY A 182 6.27 11.23 9.32
C GLY A 182 7.50 11.45 8.45
N LEU A 183 7.32 11.32 7.15
CA LEU A 183 8.38 11.40 6.14
C LEU A 183 8.03 12.40 5.05
N VAL A 184 9.01 13.20 4.66
CA VAL A 184 8.91 14.15 3.55
C VAL A 184 10.18 14.04 2.71
N THR A 185 10.05 13.77 1.40
CA THR A 185 11.19 13.78 0.48
C THR A 185 10.94 14.69 -0.71
N GLU A 186 11.99 15.34 -1.21
CA GLU A 186 11.93 16.17 -2.42
C GLU A 186 11.93 15.34 -3.71
N LEU A 187 12.56 14.17 -3.66
CA LEU A 187 12.63 13.21 -4.76
C LEU A 187 11.79 11.96 -4.45
N GLY A 188 11.61 11.14 -5.46
CA GLY A 188 10.85 9.90 -5.38
C GLY A 188 9.38 10.04 -5.77
N GLY A 189 8.77 8.91 -6.13
CA GLY A 189 7.35 8.77 -6.46
C GLY A 189 6.58 7.94 -5.43
N PRO A 190 5.25 7.88 -5.53
CA PRO A 190 4.42 7.10 -4.60
C PRO A 190 4.62 5.58 -4.72
N THR A 191 5.21 5.12 -5.81
CA THR A 191 5.58 3.72 -6.06
C THR A 191 7.03 3.38 -5.68
N ALA A 192 7.84 4.39 -5.31
CA ALA A 192 9.22 4.16 -4.88
C ALA A 192 9.28 3.24 -3.65
N HIS A 193 10.32 2.43 -3.55
CA HIS A 193 10.51 1.46 -2.46
C HIS A 193 10.39 2.08 -1.06
N MET A 194 10.91 3.30 -0.87
CA MET A 194 10.76 4.06 0.38
C MET A 194 9.28 4.31 0.72
N ALA A 195 8.47 4.68 -0.25
CA ALA A 195 7.04 4.93 -0.07
C ALA A 195 6.27 3.65 0.29
N ILE A 196 6.69 2.51 -0.25
CA ILE A 196 6.14 1.18 0.06
C ILE A 196 6.45 0.84 1.53
N VAL A 197 7.72 0.97 1.93
CA VAL A 197 8.16 0.73 3.32
C VAL A 197 7.44 1.66 4.30
N ALA A 198 7.29 2.95 3.97
CA ALA A 198 6.56 3.89 4.82
C ALA A 198 5.09 3.48 5.03
N ARG A 199 4.43 2.97 3.98
CA ARG A 199 3.07 2.42 4.06
C ARG A 199 2.99 1.17 4.94
N GLU A 200 3.92 0.23 4.78
CA GLU A 200 4.00 -0.98 5.61
C GLU A 200 4.20 -0.64 7.09
N LEU A 201 5.05 0.34 7.39
CA LEU A 201 5.30 0.81 8.75
C LEU A 201 4.19 1.72 9.30
N GLY A 202 3.20 2.10 8.47
CA GLY A 202 2.12 3.02 8.84
C GLY A 202 2.63 4.43 9.18
N ILE A 203 3.68 4.90 8.50
CA ILE A 203 4.28 6.23 8.70
C ILE A 203 3.72 7.17 7.62
N PRO A 204 3.02 8.26 7.98
CA PRO A 204 2.55 9.26 7.02
C PRO A 204 3.69 9.79 6.18
N ALA A 205 3.56 9.76 4.84
CA ALA A 205 4.64 10.15 3.93
C ALA A 205 4.15 10.99 2.76
N VAL A 206 4.93 12.00 2.41
CA VAL A 206 4.78 12.84 1.21
C VAL A 206 6.10 12.83 0.44
N VAL A 207 6.04 12.52 -0.85
CA VAL A 207 7.20 12.45 -1.74
C VAL A 207 7.10 13.48 -2.87
N GLY A 208 8.20 13.76 -3.55
CA GLY A 208 8.22 14.74 -4.64
C GLY A 208 7.93 16.18 -4.18
N ALA A 209 8.13 16.50 -2.90
CA ALA A 209 7.83 17.79 -2.29
C ALA A 209 8.97 18.80 -2.53
N LYS A 210 9.10 19.29 -3.76
CA LYS A 210 10.16 20.22 -4.17
C LYS A 210 10.22 21.45 -3.26
N GLY A 211 11.40 21.78 -2.74
CA GLY A 211 11.64 22.91 -1.84
C GLY A 211 11.34 22.62 -0.36
N ALA A 212 10.98 21.38 -0.01
CA ALA A 212 10.69 20.98 1.37
C ALA A 212 11.92 21.09 2.29
N VAL A 213 13.10 20.73 1.81
CA VAL A 213 14.35 20.84 2.57
C VAL A 213 14.68 22.30 2.89
N ALA A 214 14.56 23.21 1.92
CA ALA A 214 14.77 24.64 2.13
C ALA A 214 13.73 25.24 3.09
N ALA A 215 12.46 24.85 2.97
CA ALA A 215 11.40 25.30 3.87
C ALA A 215 11.60 24.79 5.31
N ALA A 216 12.16 23.60 5.46
CA ALA A 216 12.44 22.98 6.76
C ALA A 216 13.62 23.64 7.51
N GLN A 217 14.59 24.24 6.82
CA GLN A 217 15.75 24.90 7.44
C GLN A 217 15.36 26.05 8.38
N GLY A 218 14.24 26.74 8.10
CA GLY A 218 13.72 27.84 8.93
C GLY A 218 12.62 27.42 9.91
N ALA A 219 12.27 26.14 9.97
CA ALA A 219 11.17 25.63 10.78
C ALA A 219 11.68 24.74 11.93
N ARG A 220 10.91 24.66 13.02
CA ARG A 220 11.19 23.77 14.15
C ARG A 220 10.25 22.56 14.22
N ALA A 221 9.12 22.65 13.53
CA ALA A 221 8.12 21.59 13.48
C ALA A 221 7.41 21.58 12.12
N ALA A 222 6.69 20.51 11.83
CA ALA A 222 5.79 20.45 10.67
C ALA A 222 4.49 19.72 10.99
N GLU A 223 3.51 19.96 10.13
CA GLU A 223 2.35 19.09 9.93
C GLU A 223 2.48 18.44 8.56
N VAL A 224 2.33 17.12 8.50
CA VAL A 224 2.35 16.34 7.27
C VAL A 224 1.00 15.64 7.11
N ASP A 225 0.37 15.85 5.97
CA ASP A 225 -0.84 15.14 5.57
C ASP A 225 -0.51 14.23 4.37
N GLY A 226 -0.20 12.97 4.68
CA GLY A 226 0.13 11.95 3.68
C GLY A 226 -1.06 11.49 2.84
N GLY A 227 -2.28 11.98 3.11
CA GLY A 227 -3.46 11.74 2.28
C GLY A 227 -3.70 12.81 1.23
N THR A 228 -3.27 14.07 1.52
CA THR A 228 -3.44 15.22 0.59
C THR A 228 -2.14 15.67 -0.05
N GLY A 229 -0.99 15.18 0.44
CA GLY A 229 0.33 15.64 0.01
C GLY A 229 0.70 17.04 0.53
N GLU A 230 -0.02 17.59 1.51
CA GLU A 230 0.24 18.91 2.05
C GLU A 230 1.19 18.85 3.26
N ILE A 231 2.21 19.70 3.26
CA ILE A 231 3.17 19.87 4.34
C ILE A 231 3.12 21.32 4.80
N ARG A 232 2.97 21.55 6.10
CA ARG A 232 3.00 22.88 6.73
C ARG A 232 4.18 22.98 7.68
N PHE A 233 5.13 23.81 7.35
CA PHE A 233 6.31 24.09 8.18
C PHE A 233 5.99 25.19 9.19
N LEU A 234 6.34 24.97 10.45
CA LEU A 234 5.97 25.82 11.58
C LEU A 234 7.25 26.39 12.25
N ALA A 235 7.30 27.70 12.49
CA ALA A 235 8.43 28.36 13.13
C ALA A 235 8.53 28.05 14.63
N GLY A 236 7.44 27.69 15.29
CA GLY A 236 7.37 27.36 16.72
C GLY A 236 7.59 25.87 16.98
N GLU A 237 8.04 25.55 18.20
CA GLU A 237 8.11 24.16 18.64
C GLU A 237 6.70 23.57 18.72
N ALA A 238 6.54 22.35 18.23
CA ALA A 238 5.31 21.61 18.38
C ALA A 238 5.61 20.35 19.21
N ALA A 239 4.87 20.15 20.28
CA ALA A 239 4.85 18.85 20.93
C ALA A 239 4.41 17.79 19.90
N PRO A 240 5.02 16.60 19.91
CA PRO A 240 4.64 15.54 19.00
C PRO A 240 3.15 15.25 19.15
N VAL A 241 2.37 15.60 18.15
CA VAL A 241 1.00 15.13 18.02
C VAL A 241 1.05 14.04 16.95
N SER A 242 1.54 12.89 17.36
CA SER A 242 1.42 11.69 16.57
C SER A 242 -0.06 11.30 16.51
N ALA A 243 -0.56 11.02 15.33
CA ALA A 243 -1.77 10.21 15.18
C ALA A 243 -1.57 8.77 15.72
N ARG A 244 -0.34 8.41 16.09
CA ARG A 244 0.01 7.24 16.93
C ARG A 244 -0.28 7.50 18.43
N ARG A 245 -1.41 8.12 18.77
CA ARG A 245 -1.96 7.87 20.11
C ARG A 245 -2.21 6.37 20.20
N PRO A 246 -1.96 5.71 21.36
CA PRO A 246 -2.55 4.41 21.61
C PRO A 246 -4.04 4.60 21.33
N THR A 247 -4.47 4.07 20.20
CA THR A 247 -5.79 4.39 19.66
C THR A 247 -6.77 3.76 20.63
N ARG A 248 -7.44 4.61 21.40
CA ARG A 248 -8.64 4.18 22.12
C ARG A 248 -9.45 3.36 21.14
N ARG A 249 -9.67 2.09 21.45
CA ARG A 249 -10.42 1.16 20.60
C ARG A 249 -11.62 1.89 20.04
N LEU A 250 -11.72 1.96 18.72
CA LEU A 250 -12.81 2.65 18.06
C LEU A 250 -14.10 1.90 18.38
N LYS A 251 -15.14 2.64 18.68
CA LYS A 251 -16.49 2.10 18.83
C LYS A 251 -17.15 2.02 17.46
N VAL A 252 -16.65 1.11 16.63
CA VAL A 252 -17.15 0.94 15.24
C VAL A 252 -18.57 0.39 15.21
N GLU A 253 -19.03 -0.24 16.28
CA GLU A 253 -20.43 -0.65 16.48
C GLU A 253 -21.42 0.51 16.47
N GLU A 254 -20.95 1.75 16.67
CA GLU A 254 -21.76 2.95 16.57
C GLU A 254 -21.86 3.48 15.11
N ALA A 255 -21.21 2.84 14.15
CA ALA A 255 -21.35 3.16 12.73
C ALA A 255 -22.67 2.60 12.15
N PRO A 256 -23.26 3.25 11.14
CA PRO A 256 -24.51 2.78 10.53
C PRO A 256 -24.34 1.49 9.70
N LEU A 257 -23.10 1.06 9.45
CA LEU A 257 -22.72 -0.18 8.75
C LEU A 257 -21.39 -0.69 9.31
N ARG A 258 -21.04 -1.95 9.01
CA ARG A 258 -19.80 -2.57 9.51
C ARG A 258 -18.57 -1.89 8.91
N LEU A 259 -17.65 -1.43 9.76
CA LEU A 259 -16.35 -0.89 9.36
C LEU A 259 -15.27 -1.95 9.61
N MET A 260 -14.66 -2.43 8.55
CA MET A 260 -13.73 -3.54 8.52
C MET A 260 -12.35 -3.08 8.04
N ALA A 261 -11.34 -3.91 8.24
CA ALA A 261 -9.98 -3.62 7.81
C ALA A 261 -9.55 -4.46 6.60
N ASN A 262 -8.68 -3.87 5.76
CA ASN A 262 -7.88 -4.58 4.75
C ASN A 262 -6.52 -4.90 5.37
N VAL A 263 -6.08 -6.13 5.24
CA VAL A 263 -4.81 -6.61 5.80
C VAL A 263 -4.11 -7.57 4.85
N GLY A 264 -2.79 -7.73 5.02
CA GLY A 264 -1.99 -8.70 4.26
C GLY A 264 -1.27 -9.71 5.15
N SER A 265 -1.46 -9.65 6.49
CA SER A 265 -0.83 -10.58 7.44
C SER A 265 -1.63 -10.72 8.73
N ALA A 266 -1.37 -11.79 9.47
CA ALA A 266 -1.94 -12.01 10.80
C ALA A 266 -1.54 -10.92 11.81
N GLN A 267 -0.34 -10.35 11.67
CA GLN A 267 0.09 -9.23 12.49
C GLN A 267 -0.75 -7.99 12.23
N ALA A 268 -0.99 -7.65 10.95
CA ALA A 268 -1.86 -6.53 10.58
C ALA A 268 -3.31 -6.77 11.06
N ALA A 269 -3.79 -8.01 11.05
CA ALA A 269 -5.10 -8.39 11.58
C ALA A 269 -5.21 -8.13 13.10
N ARG A 270 -4.18 -8.48 13.87
CA ARG A 270 -4.12 -8.16 15.32
C ARG A 270 -4.17 -6.64 15.57
N LEU A 271 -3.39 -5.87 14.81
CA LEU A 271 -3.41 -4.39 14.93
C LEU A 271 -4.78 -3.80 14.55
N ALA A 272 -5.45 -4.37 13.55
CA ALA A 272 -6.80 -3.95 13.17
C ALA A 272 -7.82 -4.25 14.29
N ALA A 273 -7.72 -5.41 14.95
CA ALA A 273 -8.54 -5.78 16.09
C ALA A 273 -8.34 -4.84 17.29
N GLU A 274 -7.09 -4.51 17.61
CA GLU A 274 -6.74 -3.54 18.66
C GLU A 274 -7.32 -2.16 18.39
N ARG A 275 -7.35 -1.75 17.14
CA ARG A 275 -7.99 -0.50 16.70
C ARG A 275 -9.52 -0.56 16.72
N GLY A 276 -10.10 -1.73 16.86
CA GLY A 276 -11.54 -1.96 16.97
C GLY A 276 -12.23 -2.17 15.63
N ALA A 277 -11.56 -2.69 14.60
CA ALA A 277 -12.22 -3.09 13.36
C ALA A 277 -13.31 -4.14 13.62
N ALA A 278 -14.46 -4.03 12.95
CA ALA A 278 -15.57 -4.99 13.05
C ALA A 278 -15.38 -6.22 12.12
N GLY A 279 -14.13 -6.57 11.83
CA GLY A 279 -13.73 -7.70 11.00
C GLY A 279 -12.64 -7.34 10.00
N ILE A 280 -12.27 -8.32 9.19
CA ILE A 280 -11.42 -8.17 8.01
C ILE A 280 -12.29 -8.38 6.77
N GLY A 281 -12.47 -7.34 5.95
CA GLY A 281 -13.22 -7.45 4.70
C GLY A 281 -12.35 -7.86 3.52
N LEU A 282 -11.03 -7.77 3.67
CA LEU A 282 -10.06 -8.26 2.69
C LEU A 282 -8.77 -8.67 3.40
N PHE A 283 -8.49 -9.96 3.44
CA PHE A 283 -7.17 -10.49 3.70
C PHE A 283 -6.50 -10.76 2.34
N ARG A 284 -5.49 -9.97 2.00
CA ARG A 284 -4.70 -10.13 0.76
C ARG A 284 -3.69 -11.25 0.95
N THR A 285 -3.85 -12.34 0.21
CA THR A 285 -2.98 -13.51 0.33
C THR A 285 -1.69 -13.39 -0.47
N GLU A 286 -1.59 -12.44 -1.40
CA GLU A 286 -0.46 -12.25 -2.31
C GLU A 286 0.88 -12.17 -1.57
N LEU A 287 0.92 -11.48 -0.41
CA LEU A 287 2.13 -11.33 0.39
C LEU A 287 2.72 -12.65 0.91
N LEU A 288 1.90 -13.72 0.98
CA LEU A 288 2.40 -15.06 1.32
C LEU A 288 3.09 -15.75 0.15
N PHE A 289 2.80 -15.33 -1.08
CA PHE A 289 3.27 -15.95 -2.31
C PHE A 289 4.41 -15.17 -2.97
N LEU A 290 4.37 -13.84 -2.87
CA LEU A 290 5.38 -12.96 -3.47
C LEU A 290 6.73 -13.08 -2.74
N GLY A 291 7.83 -12.99 -3.49
CA GLY A 291 9.19 -13.04 -2.94
C GLY A 291 9.62 -14.41 -2.38
N GLN A 292 8.82 -15.47 -2.58
CA GLN A 292 9.14 -16.81 -2.11
C GLN A 292 9.77 -17.65 -3.24
N PRO A 293 10.69 -18.58 -2.92
CA PRO A 293 11.28 -19.48 -3.91
C PRO A 293 10.29 -20.55 -4.43
N GLY A 294 9.13 -20.69 -3.80
CA GLY A 294 8.07 -21.64 -4.14
C GLY A 294 6.74 -21.25 -3.50
N ALA A 295 5.66 -21.88 -3.96
CA ALA A 295 4.34 -21.68 -3.36
C ALA A 295 4.34 -22.05 -1.86
N PRO A 296 3.73 -21.24 -0.98
CA PRO A 296 3.67 -21.54 0.44
C PRO A 296 2.90 -22.83 0.71
N SER A 297 3.38 -23.64 1.66
CA SER A 297 2.73 -24.90 2.01
C SER A 297 1.32 -24.69 2.57
N GLU A 298 0.50 -25.74 2.56
CA GLU A 298 -0.83 -25.73 3.18
C GLU A 298 -0.76 -25.33 4.66
N GLU A 299 0.24 -25.83 5.39
CA GLU A 299 0.45 -25.56 6.81
C GLU A 299 0.73 -24.09 7.05
N ARG A 300 1.66 -23.50 6.30
CA ARG A 300 2.04 -22.09 6.43
C ARG A 300 0.87 -21.16 6.15
N GLN A 301 0.08 -21.47 5.11
CA GLN A 301 -1.13 -20.71 4.81
C GLN A 301 -2.18 -20.84 5.91
N ALA A 302 -2.42 -22.06 6.41
CA ALA A 302 -3.39 -22.30 7.48
C ALA A 302 -3.02 -21.58 8.78
N GLU A 303 -1.75 -21.56 9.17
CA GLU A 303 -1.26 -20.83 10.34
C GLU A 303 -1.59 -19.34 10.26
N GLU A 304 -1.32 -18.73 9.12
CA GLU A 304 -1.51 -17.29 8.90
C GLU A 304 -3.00 -16.92 8.91
N TYR A 305 -3.83 -17.69 8.19
CA TYR A 305 -5.27 -17.45 8.14
C TYR A 305 -5.95 -17.70 9.50
N ALA A 306 -5.59 -18.77 10.18
CA ALA A 306 -6.13 -19.07 11.51
C ALA A 306 -5.74 -18.01 12.55
N ALA A 307 -4.50 -17.49 12.48
CA ALA A 307 -4.06 -16.44 13.38
C ALA A 307 -4.84 -15.12 13.15
N ALA A 308 -5.16 -14.79 11.90
CA ALA A 308 -6.01 -13.65 11.57
C ALA A 308 -7.45 -13.85 12.06
N CYS A 309 -8.03 -15.04 11.84
CA CYS A 309 -9.39 -15.36 12.29
C CYS A 309 -9.52 -15.28 13.82
N ARG A 310 -8.59 -15.87 14.56
CA ARG A 310 -8.57 -15.82 16.04
C ARG A 310 -8.43 -14.39 16.58
N ALA A 311 -7.66 -13.54 15.90
CA ALA A 311 -7.48 -12.14 16.30
C ALA A 311 -8.76 -11.30 16.22
N LEU A 312 -9.67 -11.66 15.33
CA LEU A 312 -10.91 -10.92 15.07
C LEU A 312 -12.19 -11.59 15.60
N GLU A 313 -12.09 -12.80 16.17
CA GLU A 313 -13.28 -13.51 16.68
C GLU A 313 -14.12 -12.63 17.65
N PRO A 314 -15.45 -12.58 17.51
CA PRO A 314 -16.31 -13.35 16.60
C PRO A 314 -16.56 -12.65 15.23
N HIS A 315 -15.85 -11.58 14.92
CA HIS A 315 -16.06 -10.79 13.70
C HIS A 315 -15.57 -11.54 12.44
N PRO A 316 -16.21 -11.34 11.27
CA PRO A 316 -15.87 -12.06 10.05
C PRO A 316 -14.46 -11.69 9.52
N VAL A 317 -13.80 -12.68 8.95
CA VAL A 317 -12.52 -12.55 8.25
C VAL A 317 -12.67 -13.10 6.84
N VAL A 318 -12.62 -12.22 5.85
CA VAL A 318 -12.74 -12.57 4.44
C VAL A 318 -11.34 -12.76 3.85
N VAL A 319 -10.97 -14.00 3.56
CA VAL A 319 -9.71 -14.35 2.91
C VAL A 319 -9.93 -14.44 1.41
N ARG A 320 -9.24 -13.60 0.65
CA ARG A 320 -9.26 -13.63 -0.81
C ARG A 320 -8.32 -14.72 -1.31
N THR A 321 -8.78 -15.59 -2.21
CA THR A 321 -7.87 -16.50 -2.92
C THR A 321 -6.87 -15.69 -3.73
N LEU A 322 -5.73 -16.29 -4.05
CA LEU A 322 -4.60 -15.62 -4.69
C LEU A 322 -5.03 -14.80 -5.91
N ASP A 323 -4.65 -13.53 -5.92
CA ASP A 323 -4.81 -12.60 -7.05
C ASP A 323 -3.42 -12.18 -7.57
N ALA A 324 -2.79 -13.08 -8.28
CA ALA A 324 -1.54 -12.86 -8.99
C ALA A 324 -1.77 -13.01 -10.50
N GLY A 325 -0.89 -12.43 -11.28
CA GLY A 325 -0.87 -12.47 -12.73
C GLY A 325 0.53 -12.09 -13.24
N SER A 326 0.68 -11.88 -14.54
CA SER A 326 1.95 -11.47 -15.14
C SER A 326 2.41 -10.07 -14.69
N ASP A 327 1.49 -9.25 -14.13
CA ASP A 327 1.77 -7.97 -13.47
C ASP A 327 2.45 -8.13 -12.11
N LYS A 328 2.29 -9.31 -11.48
CA LYS A 328 2.89 -9.68 -10.19
C LYS A 328 3.44 -11.10 -10.31
N ALA A 329 4.52 -11.22 -11.07
CA ALA A 329 5.08 -12.51 -11.42
C ALA A 329 5.46 -13.32 -10.17
N LEU A 330 5.06 -14.59 -10.16
CA LEU A 330 5.50 -15.58 -9.18
C LEU A 330 6.70 -16.33 -9.80
N PRO A 331 7.92 -16.18 -9.26
CA PRO A 331 9.14 -16.68 -9.90
C PRO A 331 9.16 -18.18 -10.16
N TYR A 332 8.39 -18.93 -9.39
CA TYR A 332 8.27 -20.40 -9.49
C TYR A 332 7.15 -20.87 -10.44
N LEU A 333 6.38 -19.94 -11.04
CA LEU A 333 5.40 -20.26 -12.08
C LEU A 333 5.94 -19.84 -13.43
N GLN A 334 6.05 -20.80 -14.32
CA GLN A 334 6.30 -20.50 -15.72
C GLN A 334 5.02 -19.92 -16.34
N GLN A 335 5.02 -18.63 -16.59
CA GLN A 335 3.95 -17.93 -17.30
C GLN A 335 4.51 -17.38 -18.60
N GLU A 336 3.77 -17.55 -19.69
CA GLU A 336 4.09 -16.87 -20.93
C GLU A 336 3.90 -15.36 -20.75
N PRO A 337 4.83 -14.55 -21.26
CA PRO A 337 4.67 -13.09 -21.23
C PRO A 337 3.36 -12.65 -21.89
N GLU A 338 2.62 -11.80 -21.21
CA GLU A 338 1.35 -11.27 -21.71
C GLU A 338 1.51 -9.81 -22.11
N THR A 339 0.98 -9.44 -23.28
CA THR A 339 1.03 -8.05 -23.79
C THR A 339 0.26 -7.09 -22.88
N ASN A 340 -0.82 -7.56 -22.26
CA ASN A 340 -1.66 -6.79 -21.35
C ASN A 340 -1.89 -7.57 -20.04
N PRO A 341 -0.94 -7.60 -19.10
CA PRO A 341 -1.02 -8.40 -17.89
C PRO A 341 -2.27 -8.14 -17.04
N ALA A 342 -2.73 -6.89 -16.97
CA ALA A 342 -3.95 -6.52 -16.25
C ALA A 342 -5.23 -7.17 -16.83
N LEU A 343 -5.25 -7.51 -18.13
CA LEU A 343 -6.34 -8.18 -18.83
C LEU A 343 -6.08 -9.68 -19.05
N GLY A 344 -4.93 -10.16 -18.64
CA GLY A 344 -4.44 -11.51 -18.87
C GLY A 344 -4.96 -12.56 -17.89
N ARG A 345 -4.18 -13.65 -17.75
CA ARG A 345 -4.48 -14.74 -16.83
C ARG A 345 -4.08 -14.35 -15.40
N ARG A 346 -5.02 -13.74 -14.68
CA ARG A 346 -4.84 -13.37 -13.28
C ARG A 346 -6.03 -13.80 -12.42
N GLY A 347 -5.87 -13.70 -11.11
CA GLY A 347 -6.92 -13.98 -10.13
C GLY A 347 -7.47 -15.40 -10.29
N ILE A 348 -8.78 -15.55 -10.30
CA ILE A 348 -9.45 -16.86 -10.37
C ILE A 348 -9.03 -17.68 -11.60
N ARG A 349 -8.73 -17.04 -12.74
CA ARG A 349 -8.36 -17.72 -13.98
C ARG A 349 -7.01 -18.42 -13.86
N LEU A 350 -6.00 -17.72 -13.34
CA LEU A 350 -4.71 -18.30 -13.05
C LEU A 350 -4.83 -19.38 -11.97
N TRP A 351 -5.51 -19.05 -10.88
CA TRP A 351 -5.68 -19.91 -9.72
C TRP A 351 -6.35 -21.25 -10.09
N LEU A 352 -7.40 -21.25 -10.89
CA LEU A 352 -8.05 -22.48 -11.36
C LEU A 352 -7.17 -23.32 -12.30
N ALA A 353 -6.33 -22.67 -13.09
CA ALA A 353 -5.44 -23.34 -14.05
C ALA A 353 -4.24 -24.01 -13.38
N GLN A 354 -3.80 -23.56 -12.21
CA GLN A 354 -2.56 -23.99 -11.54
C GLN A 354 -2.86 -24.81 -10.27
N THR A 355 -2.70 -26.13 -10.38
CA THR A 355 -3.00 -27.06 -9.29
C THR A 355 -2.11 -26.84 -8.07
N GLU A 356 -0.86 -26.47 -8.27
CA GLU A 356 0.12 -26.16 -7.22
C GLU A 356 -0.28 -24.94 -6.38
N LEU A 357 -1.04 -24.03 -6.94
CA LEU A 357 -1.54 -22.85 -6.21
C LEU A 357 -2.84 -23.16 -5.47
N HIS A 358 -3.84 -23.70 -6.17
CA HIS A 358 -5.16 -23.82 -5.58
C HIS A 358 -5.28 -24.97 -4.58
N ARG A 359 -4.60 -26.09 -4.77
CA ARG A 359 -4.75 -27.25 -3.87
C ARG A 359 -4.27 -26.98 -2.44
N PRO A 360 -3.05 -26.43 -2.22
CA PRO A 360 -2.62 -26.07 -0.86
C PRO A 360 -3.50 -24.99 -0.25
N GLN A 361 -3.90 -23.97 -1.03
CA GLN A 361 -4.74 -22.88 -0.52
C GLN A 361 -6.12 -23.35 -0.13
N VAL A 362 -6.80 -24.19 -0.92
CA VAL A 362 -8.08 -24.79 -0.58
C VAL A 362 -7.95 -25.67 0.66
N GLY A 363 -6.89 -26.47 0.75
CA GLY A 363 -6.60 -27.29 1.93
C GLY A 363 -6.47 -26.47 3.20
N ALA A 364 -5.71 -25.40 3.16
CA ALA A 364 -5.54 -24.47 4.28
C ALA A 364 -6.87 -23.82 4.70
N LEU A 365 -7.63 -23.31 3.73
CA LEU A 365 -8.93 -22.67 4.00
C LEU A 365 -9.95 -23.63 4.61
N LEU A 366 -10.01 -24.88 4.15
CA LEU A 366 -10.87 -25.92 4.72
C LEU A 366 -10.49 -26.27 6.16
N ARG A 367 -9.18 -26.39 6.45
CA ARG A 367 -8.69 -26.64 7.83
C ARG A 367 -9.08 -25.50 8.74
N VAL A 368 -8.84 -24.25 8.31
CA VAL A 368 -9.15 -23.08 9.13
C VAL A 368 -10.65 -22.91 9.32
N ALA A 369 -11.47 -23.18 8.31
CA ALA A 369 -12.92 -23.11 8.42
C ALA A 369 -13.48 -24.09 9.48
N ALA A 370 -12.84 -25.24 9.68
CA ALA A 370 -13.23 -26.20 10.69
C ALA A 370 -12.95 -25.72 12.13
N GLU A 371 -11.97 -24.85 12.31
CA GLU A 371 -11.55 -24.33 13.62
C GLU A 371 -12.08 -22.91 13.89
N CYS A 372 -12.28 -22.13 12.84
CA CYS A 372 -12.61 -20.70 12.90
C CYS A 372 -13.92 -20.43 12.11
N PRO A 373 -15.08 -20.42 12.77
CA PRO A 373 -16.39 -20.25 12.11
C PRO A 373 -16.59 -18.86 11.51
N ASN A 374 -15.73 -17.90 11.83
CA ASN A 374 -15.75 -16.54 11.29
C ASN A 374 -14.98 -16.39 9.97
N LEU A 375 -14.36 -17.47 9.44
CA LEU A 375 -13.72 -17.47 8.13
C LEU A 375 -14.76 -17.41 7.00
N ARG A 376 -14.51 -16.55 6.02
CA ARG A 376 -15.19 -16.47 4.73
C ARG A 376 -14.15 -16.46 3.60
N VAL A 377 -14.47 -16.99 2.45
CA VAL A 377 -13.55 -17.03 1.30
C VAL A 377 -14.11 -16.20 0.17
N MET A 378 -13.26 -15.41 -0.49
CA MET A 378 -13.63 -14.53 -1.60
C MET A 378 -12.80 -14.83 -2.83
N LEU A 379 -13.47 -14.98 -3.98
CA LEU A 379 -12.86 -15.23 -5.28
C LEU A 379 -12.61 -13.89 -6.01
N PRO A 380 -11.36 -13.56 -6.41
CA PRO A 380 -11.05 -12.34 -7.15
C PRO A 380 -11.31 -12.50 -8.67
N MET A 381 -11.40 -11.38 -9.39
CA MET A 381 -11.44 -11.31 -10.87
C MET A 381 -12.52 -12.18 -11.54
N VAL A 382 -13.66 -12.35 -10.86
CA VAL A 382 -14.78 -13.13 -11.39
C VAL A 382 -15.49 -12.36 -12.51
N GLY A 383 -15.49 -12.93 -13.71
CA GLY A 383 -16.16 -12.36 -14.88
C GLY A 383 -17.28 -13.23 -15.44
N ALA A 384 -17.34 -14.51 -15.06
CA ALA A 384 -18.30 -15.44 -15.58
C ALA A 384 -18.79 -16.44 -14.53
N ARG A 385 -20.07 -16.83 -14.63
CA ARG A 385 -20.72 -17.84 -13.76
C ARG A 385 -19.91 -19.13 -13.65
N GLY A 386 -19.38 -19.63 -14.77
CA GLY A 386 -18.62 -20.88 -14.83
C GLY A 386 -17.35 -20.88 -13.99
N GLU A 387 -16.72 -19.71 -13.77
CA GLU A 387 -15.53 -19.57 -12.92
C GLU A 387 -15.88 -19.86 -11.45
N VAL A 388 -17.01 -19.31 -10.96
CA VAL A 388 -17.49 -19.56 -9.58
C VAL A 388 -17.93 -21.02 -9.42
N GLU A 389 -18.64 -21.58 -10.40
CA GLU A 389 -19.04 -22.98 -10.37
C GLU A 389 -17.84 -23.93 -10.34
N ALA A 390 -16.77 -23.62 -11.08
CA ALA A 390 -15.53 -24.42 -11.06
C ALA A 390 -14.86 -24.36 -9.69
N ALA A 391 -14.76 -23.16 -9.09
CA ALA A 391 -14.20 -22.99 -7.74
C ALA A 391 -15.04 -23.72 -6.69
N ARG A 392 -16.38 -23.60 -6.71
CA ARG A 392 -17.27 -24.34 -5.80
C ARG A 392 -17.07 -25.85 -5.89
N ARG A 393 -17.07 -26.39 -7.11
CA ARG A 393 -16.81 -27.83 -7.31
C ARG A 393 -15.45 -28.26 -6.75
N LEU A 394 -14.43 -27.39 -6.84
CA LEU A 394 -13.12 -27.66 -6.25
C LEU A 394 -13.18 -27.72 -4.72
N PHE A 395 -13.76 -26.70 -4.06
CA PHE A 395 -13.93 -26.68 -2.61
C PHE A 395 -14.77 -27.87 -2.11
N GLU A 396 -15.88 -28.18 -2.75
CA GLU A 396 -16.76 -29.30 -2.39
C GLU A 396 -16.06 -30.66 -2.55
N ARG A 397 -15.28 -30.84 -3.61
CA ARG A 397 -14.50 -32.08 -3.84
C ARG A 397 -13.44 -32.28 -2.76
N GLU A 398 -12.65 -31.24 -2.47
CA GLU A 398 -11.59 -31.30 -1.45
C GLU A 398 -12.19 -31.42 -0.04
N ALA A 399 -13.31 -30.76 0.24
CA ALA A 399 -14.02 -30.87 1.51
C ALA A 399 -14.52 -32.31 1.74
N ARG A 400 -15.16 -32.94 0.73
CA ARG A 400 -15.59 -34.37 0.80
C ARG A 400 -14.39 -35.29 1.05
N ARG A 401 -13.26 -35.08 0.34
CA ARG A 401 -12.05 -35.89 0.51
C ARG A 401 -11.50 -35.81 1.93
N ARG A 402 -11.60 -34.65 2.54
CA ARG A 402 -11.09 -34.38 3.90
C ARG A 402 -12.12 -34.57 5.01
N ARG A 403 -13.38 -34.86 4.67
CA ARG A 403 -14.53 -34.94 5.60
C ARG A 403 -14.75 -33.64 6.38
N LEU A 404 -14.58 -32.50 5.70
CA LEU A 404 -14.78 -31.16 6.21
C LEU A 404 -15.96 -30.48 5.49
N ALA A 405 -16.50 -29.42 6.09
CA ALA A 405 -17.47 -28.55 5.43
C ALA A 405 -16.75 -27.41 4.67
N PRO A 406 -17.21 -27.01 3.49
CA PRO A 406 -16.68 -25.84 2.81
C PRO A 406 -17.04 -24.55 3.55
N PRO A 407 -16.14 -23.53 3.60
CA PRO A 407 -16.46 -22.22 4.15
C PRO A 407 -17.48 -21.47 3.29
N PRO A 408 -18.16 -20.44 3.83
CA PRO A 408 -18.95 -19.51 3.04
C PRO A 408 -18.13 -18.90 1.90
N LEU A 409 -18.64 -19.00 0.67
CA LEU A 409 -17.96 -18.55 -0.53
C LEU A 409 -18.62 -17.28 -1.06
N GLY A 410 -17.81 -16.25 -1.30
CA GLY A 410 -18.21 -15.01 -1.95
C GLY A 410 -17.32 -14.68 -3.15
N MET A 411 -17.64 -13.60 -3.83
CA MET A 411 -16.82 -13.11 -4.94
C MET A 411 -16.53 -11.61 -4.84
N MET A 412 -15.40 -11.20 -5.39
CA MET A 412 -15.09 -9.79 -5.61
C MET A 412 -15.77 -9.33 -6.91
N VAL A 413 -16.55 -8.27 -6.81
CA VAL A 413 -17.16 -7.61 -7.96
C VAL A 413 -16.24 -6.46 -8.37
N GLU A 414 -15.38 -6.74 -9.33
CA GLU A 414 -14.35 -5.80 -9.80
C GLU A 414 -14.26 -5.76 -11.34
N LEU A 415 -15.08 -6.57 -12.02
CA LEU A 415 -15.27 -6.50 -13.45
C LEU A 415 -16.66 -5.94 -13.78
N PRO A 416 -16.80 -5.01 -14.75
CA PRO A 416 -18.08 -4.42 -15.12
C PRO A 416 -19.17 -5.45 -15.47
N ALA A 417 -18.79 -6.55 -16.14
CA ALA A 417 -19.71 -7.62 -16.49
C ALA A 417 -20.35 -8.25 -15.24
N ALA A 418 -19.56 -8.56 -14.21
CA ALA A 418 -20.08 -9.13 -12.96
C ALA A 418 -20.93 -8.12 -12.16
N ALA A 419 -20.60 -6.82 -12.24
CA ALA A 419 -21.35 -5.77 -11.56
C ALA A 419 -22.75 -5.56 -12.19
N LEU A 420 -22.88 -5.72 -13.52
CA LEU A 420 -24.13 -5.57 -14.26
C LEU A 420 -25.00 -6.83 -14.21
N ASP A 421 -24.41 -8.01 -14.17
CA ASP A 421 -25.13 -9.30 -14.21
C ASP A 421 -24.93 -10.10 -12.92
N LEU A 422 -25.14 -9.44 -11.77
CA LEU A 422 -24.99 -10.10 -10.47
C LEU A 422 -26.02 -11.24 -10.29
N ASP A 423 -27.14 -11.18 -10.94
CA ASP A 423 -28.18 -12.22 -10.94
C ASP A 423 -27.68 -13.58 -11.44
N ALA A 424 -26.71 -13.59 -12.38
CA ALA A 424 -26.10 -14.83 -12.86
C ALA A 424 -25.40 -15.63 -11.75
N PHE A 425 -25.01 -15.00 -10.66
CA PHE A 425 -24.30 -15.62 -9.55
C PHE A 425 -25.22 -16.00 -8.37
N ALA A 426 -26.52 -15.75 -8.49
CA ALA A 426 -27.50 -16.10 -7.45
C ALA A 426 -27.42 -17.59 -7.09
N GLY A 427 -27.38 -17.88 -5.77
CA GLY A 427 -27.24 -19.22 -5.22
C GLY A 427 -25.86 -19.86 -5.37
N LEU A 428 -24.91 -19.20 -6.02
CA LEU A 428 -23.52 -19.66 -6.12
C LEU A 428 -22.61 -19.01 -5.07
N VAL A 429 -22.93 -17.81 -4.62
CA VAL A 429 -22.18 -17.06 -3.62
C VAL A 429 -23.10 -16.62 -2.47
N GLU A 430 -22.53 -16.42 -1.29
CA GLU A 430 -23.24 -16.04 -0.07
C GLU A 430 -23.06 -14.56 0.26
N PHE A 431 -22.07 -13.91 -0.36
CA PHE A 431 -21.78 -12.49 -0.23
C PHE A 431 -20.98 -11.99 -1.43
N VAL A 432 -20.97 -10.69 -1.60
CA VAL A 432 -20.11 -10.02 -2.57
C VAL A 432 -19.34 -8.88 -1.92
N SER A 433 -18.20 -8.50 -2.51
CA SER A 433 -17.43 -7.33 -2.11
C SER A 433 -16.96 -6.56 -3.35
N VAL A 434 -17.30 -5.27 -3.43
CA VAL A 434 -16.91 -4.45 -4.59
C VAL A 434 -15.45 -4.03 -4.46
N GLY A 435 -14.64 -4.43 -5.44
CA GLY A 435 -13.24 -4.03 -5.62
C GLY A 435 -13.16 -2.75 -6.45
N THR A 436 -13.30 -1.58 -5.82
CA THR A 436 -13.48 -0.30 -6.53
C THR A 436 -12.30 0.08 -7.40
N ASN A 437 -11.08 -0.37 -7.10
CA ASN A 437 -9.88 -0.02 -7.86
C ASN A 437 -9.91 -0.63 -9.25
N ASP A 438 -10.02 -1.97 -9.33
CA ASP A 438 -10.08 -2.70 -10.59
C ASP A 438 -11.39 -2.42 -11.33
N LEU A 439 -12.53 -2.29 -10.61
CA LEU A 439 -13.79 -1.89 -11.24
C LEU A 439 -13.69 -0.53 -11.94
N THR A 440 -13.04 0.45 -11.32
CA THR A 440 -12.80 1.76 -11.92
C THR A 440 -11.90 1.65 -13.15
N GLN A 441 -10.78 0.93 -13.02
CA GLN A 441 -9.84 0.70 -14.12
C GLN A 441 -10.53 0.10 -15.35
N TYR A 442 -11.28 -0.97 -15.17
CA TYR A 442 -11.93 -1.67 -16.28
C TYR A 442 -13.16 -0.95 -16.82
N ALA A 443 -13.90 -0.23 -15.97
CA ALA A 443 -15.05 0.55 -16.43
C ALA A 443 -14.63 1.78 -17.25
N LEU A 444 -13.50 2.38 -16.94
CA LEU A 444 -13.00 3.58 -17.64
C LEU A 444 -11.96 3.25 -18.72
N GLY A 445 -11.45 2.01 -18.79
CA GLY A 445 -10.33 1.65 -19.66
C GLY A 445 -9.07 2.47 -19.38
N ALA A 446 -8.84 2.80 -18.10
CA ALA A 446 -7.77 3.67 -17.65
C ALA A 446 -6.87 2.93 -16.66
N ASP A 447 -5.60 2.80 -16.97
CA ASP A 447 -4.63 2.16 -16.09
C ASP A 447 -4.48 2.97 -14.79
N ARG A 448 -4.74 2.35 -13.65
CA ARG A 448 -4.68 2.99 -12.31
C ARG A 448 -3.28 3.41 -11.87
N GLU A 449 -2.23 2.88 -12.54
CA GLU A 449 -0.84 3.24 -12.27
C GLU A 449 -0.48 4.61 -12.90
N LEU A 450 -1.32 5.13 -13.80
CA LEU A 450 -1.14 6.41 -14.47
C LEU A 450 -2.03 7.49 -13.85
N ASP A 451 -1.54 8.74 -13.84
CA ASP A 451 -2.34 9.90 -13.43
C ASP A 451 -3.16 10.42 -14.63
N TRP A 452 -4.43 10.07 -14.64
CA TRP A 452 -5.40 10.52 -15.65
C TRP A 452 -6.12 11.81 -15.26
N GLY A 453 -5.78 12.39 -14.12
CA GLY A 453 -6.48 13.54 -13.56
C GLY A 453 -7.85 13.20 -12.97
N PRO A 454 -8.56 14.19 -12.41
CA PRO A 454 -9.76 13.97 -11.59
C PRO A 454 -10.99 13.46 -12.36
N GLY A 455 -11.00 13.55 -13.69
CA GLY A 455 -12.13 13.11 -14.53
C GLY A 455 -12.25 11.59 -14.66
N LEU A 456 -11.12 10.89 -14.65
CA LEU A 456 -11.04 9.43 -14.74
C LEU A 456 -10.70 8.84 -13.36
N SER A 457 -11.62 8.98 -12.41
CA SER A 457 -11.46 8.52 -11.04
C SER A 457 -12.67 7.69 -10.61
N GLU A 458 -12.58 7.08 -9.43
CA GLU A 458 -13.64 6.31 -8.77
C GLU A 458 -14.94 7.14 -8.55
N PHE A 459 -14.86 8.47 -8.63
CA PHE A 459 -16.02 9.37 -8.53
C PHE A 459 -16.69 9.66 -9.88
N ASN A 460 -16.22 9.05 -10.98
CA ASN A 460 -16.91 9.16 -12.27
C ASN A 460 -18.35 8.68 -12.17
N PRO A 461 -19.36 9.46 -12.61
CA PRO A 461 -20.77 9.09 -12.46
C PRO A 461 -21.13 7.73 -13.10
N GLY A 462 -20.44 7.32 -14.16
CA GLY A 462 -20.60 5.98 -14.77
C GLY A 462 -20.18 4.87 -13.82
N VAL A 463 -19.04 5.03 -13.17
CA VAL A 463 -18.53 4.07 -12.17
C VAL A 463 -19.44 4.04 -10.93
N LEU A 464 -19.90 5.20 -10.46
CA LEU A 464 -20.84 5.29 -9.33
C LEU A 464 -22.15 4.58 -9.63
N ARG A 465 -22.72 4.75 -10.84
CA ARG A 465 -23.94 4.06 -11.29
C ARG A 465 -23.75 2.55 -11.35
N LEU A 466 -22.59 2.09 -11.83
CA LEU A 466 -22.26 0.68 -11.89
C LEU A 466 -22.23 0.05 -10.48
N MET A 467 -21.60 0.72 -9.51
CA MET A 467 -21.60 0.28 -8.10
C MET A 467 -23.02 0.29 -7.51
N ALA A 468 -23.79 1.34 -7.75
CA ALA A 468 -25.17 1.44 -7.24
C ALA A 468 -26.05 0.31 -7.78
N ALA A 469 -25.97 0.00 -9.07
CA ALA A 469 -26.71 -1.12 -9.68
C ALA A 469 -26.30 -2.48 -9.07
N CYS A 470 -25.01 -2.67 -8.77
CA CYS A 470 -24.53 -3.86 -8.06
C CYS A 470 -25.15 -3.99 -6.66
N PHE A 471 -25.19 -2.91 -5.87
CA PHE A 471 -25.80 -2.93 -4.52
C PHE A 471 -27.32 -3.16 -4.56
N GLU A 472 -27.99 -2.59 -5.54
CA GLU A 472 -29.44 -2.82 -5.76
C GLU A 472 -29.71 -4.30 -6.07
N SER A 473 -28.95 -4.89 -6.97
CA SER A 473 -29.04 -6.31 -7.32
C SER A 473 -28.71 -7.20 -6.12
N ALA A 474 -27.66 -6.90 -5.37
CA ALA A 474 -27.30 -7.64 -4.14
C ALA A 474 -28.43 -7.60 -3.11
N THR A 475 -29.02 -6.42 -2.88
CA THR A 475 -30.17 -6.25 -1.96
C THR A 475 -31.36 -7.11 -2.40
N ARG A 476 -31.71 -7.09 -3.69
CA ARG A 476 -32.80 -7.91 -4.26
C ARG A 476 -32.54 -9.42 -4.12
N LEU A 477 -31.30 -9.84 -4.23
CA LEU A 477 -30.87 -11.22 -4.08
C LEU A 477 -30.65 -11.66 -2.62
N GLY A 478 -30.77 -10.74 -1.65
CA GLY A 478 -30.53 -11.01 -0.23
C GLY A 478 -29.05 -11.26 0.10
N LEU A 479 -28.12 -10.77 -0.74
CA LEU A 479 -26.68 -10.90 -0.54
C LEU A 479 -26.12 -9.76 0.30
N GLU A 480 -25.20 -10.07 1.20
CA GLU A 480 -24.36 -9.04 1.81
C GLU A 480 -23.43 -8.46 0.74
N ALA A 481 -23.43 -7.12 0.59
CA ALA A 481 -22.59 -6.41 -0.36
C ALA A 481 -21.61 -5.49 0.36
N GLY A 482 -20.39 -5.96 0.57
CA GLY A 482 -19.28 -5.18 1.12
C GLY A 482 -18.53 -4.37 0.04
N VAL A 483 -17.60 -3.54 0.50
CA VAL A 483 -16.64 -2.83 -0.36
C VAL A 483 -15.25 -2.97 0.25
N CYS A 484 -14.25 -3.30 -0.56
CA CYS A 484 -12.86 -3.46 -0.08
C CYS A 484 -11.83 -2.65 -0.90
N GLY A 485 -12.27 -1.89 -1.90
CA GLY A 485 -11.40 -0.97 -2.63
C GLY A 485 -11.05 0.29 -1.83
N GLU A 486 -10.08 1.04 -2.29
CA GLU A 486 -9.54 2.21 -1.58
C GLU A 486 -10.57 3.33 -1.37
N MET A 487 -11.56 3.44 -2.25
CA MET A 487 -12.67 4.38 -2.11
C MET A 487 -13.38 4.26 -0.74
N ALA A 488 -13.44 3.07 -0.14
CA ALA A 488 -14.04 2.85 1.18
C ALA A 488 -13.31 3.60 2.31
N GLY A 489 -12.00 3.83 2.18
CA GLY A 489 -11.18 4.56 3.12
C GLY A 489 -11.22 6.09 2.96
N ILE A 490 -11.81 6.59 1.88
CA ILE A 490 -11.96 8.01 1.60
C ILE A 490 -13.28 8.49 2.19
N PRO A 491 -13.32 9.54 3.06
CA PRO A 491 -14.57 9.99 3.69
C PRO A 491 -15.71 10.29 2.71
N SER A 492 -15.46 10.94 1.57
CA SER A 492 -16.47 11.16 0.52
C SER A 492 -16.89 9.86 -0.16
N GLY A 493 -15.95 8.94 -0.40
CA GLY A 493 -16.25 7.61 -0.92
C GLY A 493 -17.14 6.81 0.03
N ALA A 494 -16.80 6.80 1.32
CA ALA A 494 -17.59 6.12 2.33
C ALA A 494 -19.03 6.67 2.42
N VAL A 495 -19.22 7.98 2.24
CA VAL A 495 -20.56 8.61 2.18
C VAL A 495 -21.37 8.07 1.00
N PHE A 496 -20.76 8.00 -0.19
CA PHE A 496 -21.42 7.44 -1.37
C PHE A 496 -21.78 5.97 -1.14
N LEU A 497 -20.80 5.15 -0.76
CA LEU A 497 -20.97 3.70 -0.62
C LEU A 497 -22.03 3.34 0.42
N ALA A 498 -22.04 4.03 1.57
CA ALA A 498 -23.06 3.86 2.59
C ALA A 498 -24.45 4.29 2.09
N GLY A 499 -24.54 5.40 1.37
CA GLY A 499 -25.79 5.89 0.79
C GLY A 499 -26.32 5.04 -0.36
N ALA A 500 -25.43 4.42 -1.13
CA ALA A 500 -25.79 3.56 -2.26
C ALA A 500 -26.18 2.13 -1.86
N GLY A 501 -26.01 1.73 -0.58
CA GLY A 501 -26.52 0.45 -0.09
C GLY A 501 -25.46 -0.58 0.30
N ALA A 502 -24.17 -0.21 0.41
CA ALA A 502 -23.14 -1.10 0.93
C ALA A 502 -23.46 -1.54 2.37
N THR A 503 -23.24 -2.82 2.69
CA THR A 503 -23.47 -3.39 4.02
C THR A 503 -22.23 -3.34 4.93
N SER A 504 -21.06 -3.21 4.33
CA SER A 504 -19.78 -3.06 5.03
C SER A 504 -18.76 -2.29 4.19
N LEU A 505 -17.85 -1.58 4.88
CA LEU A 505 -16.73 -0.86 4.25
C LEU A 505 -15.43 -1.37 4.84
N SER A 506 -14.54 -1.85 4.01
CA SER A 506 -13.23 -2.36 4.40
C SER A 506 -12.11 -1.49 3.83
N MET A 507 -11.18 -1.08 4.68
CA MET A 507 -10.18 -0.07 4.38
C MET A 507 -8.89 -0.30 5.16
N ALA A 508 -7.85 0.46 4.89
CA ALA A 508 -6.68 0.53 5.75
C ALA A 508 -7.10 0.91 7.18
N ALA A 509 -6.54 0.26 8.19
CA ALA A 509 -6.95 0.42 9.59
C ALA A 509 -6.82 1.87 10.10
N GLU A 510 -5.94 2.66 9.48
CA GLU A 510 -5.72 4.09 9.74
C GLU A 510 -6.94 4.94 9.34
N SER A 511 -7.64 4.56 8.28
CA SER A 511 -8.80 5.27 7.73
C SER A 511 -10.07 5.10 8.56
N LEU A 512 -10.17 4.02 9.36
CA LEU A 512 -11.36 3.67 10.15
C LEU A 512 -11.88 4.85 11.00
N ALA A 513 -10.98 5.56 11.69
CA ALA A 513 -11.36 6.67 12.56
C ALA A 513 -11.96 7.87 11.79
N GLY A 514 -11.41 8.16 10.62
CA GLY A 514 -11.88 9.24 9.75
C GLY A 514 -13.26 8.95 9.18
N VAL A 515 -13.43 7.74 8.65
CA VAL A 515 -14.69 7.26 8.08
C VAL A 515 -15.77 7.17 9.15
N LEU A 516 -15.49 6.58 10.32
CA LEU A 516 -16.43 6.49 11.45
C LEU A 516 -16.96 7.87 11.85
N ARG A 517 -16.06 8.85 12.05
CA ARG A 517 -16.48 10.23 12.39
C ARG A 517 -17.39 10.83 11.35
N THR A 518 -17.08 10.62 10.07
CA THR A 518 -17.86 11.16 8.96
C THR A 518 -19.26 10.56 8.91
N LEU A 519 -19.35 9.23 8.95
CA LEU A 519 -20.64 8.53 8.86
C LEU A 519 -21.53 8.78 10.08
N ARG A 520 -20.95 8.82 11.30
CA ARG A 520 -21.70 9.18 12.51
C ARG A 520 -22.26 10.60 12.47
N ARG A 521 -21.47 11.55 11.96
CA ARG A 521 -21.90 12.95 11.85
C ARG A 521 -23.03 13.13 10.86
N LEU A 522 -23.00 12.42 9.72
CA LEU A 522 -24.00 12.59 8.68
C LEU A 522 -25.27 11.74 8.92
N GLY A 523 -25.10 10.52 9.40
CA GLY A 523 -26.16 9.53 9.41
C GLY A 523 -26.47 8.98 8.02
N LEU A 524 -27.20 7.86 7.98
CA LEU A 524 -27.42 7.11 6.73
C LEU A 524 -28.33 7.88 5.75
N ASP A 525 -29.33 8.62 6.24
CA ASP A 525 -30.27 9.34 5.36
C ASP A 525 -29.57 10.44 4.57
N ARG A 526 -28.68 11.20 5.21
CA ARG A 526 -27.86 12.18 4.49
C ARG A 526 -26.84 11.55 3.55
N CYS A 527 -26.34 10.35 3.87
CA CYS A 527 -25.52 9.60 2.93
C CYS A 527 -26.32 9.21 1.68
N ARG A 528 -27.58 8.79 1.82
CA ARG A 528 -28.49 8.48 0.69
C ARG A 528 -28.77 9.71 -0.18
N GLU A 529 -29.07 10.85 0.44
CA GLU A 529 -29.28 12.13 -0.27
C GLU A 529 -28.02 12.52 -1.08
N ALA A 530 -26.84 12.45 -0.44
CA ALA A 530 -25.58 12.79 -1.07
C ALA A 530 -25.22 11.80 -2.22
N ALA A 531 -25.49 10.51 -2.04
CA ALA A 531 -25.28 9.49 -3.07
C ALA A 531 -26.19 9.74 -4.28
N SER A 532 -27.48 10.05 -4.07
CA SER A 532 -28.42 10.41 -5.15
C SER A 532 -27.94 11.64 -5.91
N ALA A 533 -27.47 12.67 -5.21
CA ALA A 533 -26.92 13.87 -5.85
C ALA A 533 -25.64 13.58 -6.66
N ALA A 534 -24.77 12.67 -6.16
CA ALA A 534 -23.56 12.27 -6.87
C ALA A 534 -23.87 11.45 -8.14
N LEU A 535 -24.89 10.59 -8.10
CA LEU A 535 -25.36 9.83 -9.26
C LEU A 535 -25.95 10.71 -10.39
N ALA A 536 -26.52 11.87 -10.01
CA ALA A 536 -27.05 12.85 -10.94
C ALA A 536 -26.02 13.87 -11.43
N ALA A 537 -24.80 13.84 -10.89
CA ALA A 537 -23.76 14.80 -11.23
C ALA A 537 -23.29 14.66 -12.69
N PRO A 538 -22.89 15.75 -13.35
CA PRO A 538 -22.42 15.69 -14.75
C PRO A 538 -21.02 15.10 -14.90
N ASP A 539 -20.16 15.20 -13.87
CA ASP A 539 -18.79 14.74 -13.91
C ASP A 539 -18.27 14.30 -12.52
N ALA A 540 -17.08 13.74 -12.48
CA ALA A 540 -16.45 13.22 -11.26
C ALA A 540 -16.18 14.31 -10.21
N LEU A 541 -15.84 15.54 -10.62
CA LEU A 541 -15.55 16.64 -9.70
C LEU A 541 -16.83 17.10 -8.99
N ALA A 542 -17.91 17.28 -9.75
CA ALA A 542 -19.24 17.61 -9.22
C ALA A 542 -19.77 16.48 -8.31
N ALA A 543 -19.64 15.22 -8.73
CA ALA A 543 -20.02 14.07 -7.92
C ALA A 543 -19.27 14.05 -6.58
N ARG A 544 -17.95 14.19 -6.60
CA ARG A 544 -17.13 14.28 -5.38
C ARG A 544 -17.50 15.49 -4.52
N GLY A 545 -17.86 16.61 -5.16
CA GLY A 545 -18.35 17.83 -4.50
C GLY A 545 -19.65 17.59 -3.71
N ALA A 546 -20.60 16.85 -4.29
CA ALA A 546 -21.87 16.49 -3.65
C ALA A 546 -21.68 15.59 -2.40
N LEU A 547 -20.61 14.80 -2.37
CA LEU A 547 -20.27 13.87 -1.29
C LEU A 547 -19.44 14.49 -0.17
N ARG A 548 -19.00 15.75 -0.31
CA ARG A 548 -18.22 16.43 0.75
C ARG A 548 -19.12 16.69 1.97
N PRO A 549 -18.69 16.29 3.18
CA PRO A 549 -19.42 16.60 4.39
C PRO A 549 -19.45 18.14 4.58
N ARG A 550 -20.60 18.77 4.33
CA ARG A 550 -20.74 20.21 4.57
C ARG A 550 -20.64 20.49 6.07
N ASN A 551 -19.80 21.42 6.47
CA ASN A 551 -19.84 21.97 7.83
C ASN A 551 -21.19 22.63 8.04
N SER A 552 -21.89 22.27 9.11
CA SER A 552 -23.19 22.84 9.51
C SER A 552 -23.09 24.26 10.09
N SER A 553 -22.16 25.08 9.60
CA SER A 553 -22.05 26.49 9.90
C SER A 553 -22.46 27.31 8.68
N GLY A 554 -23.77 27.42 8.43
CA GLY A 554 -24.27 28.22 7.32
C GLY A 554 -25.74 27.99 7.03
N SER A 555 -26.60 27.99 8.08
CA SER A 555 -28.02 28.29 7.90
C SER A 555 -28.33 29.54 8.70
N ALA A 556 -28.56 30.59 8.00
CA ALA A 556 -29.40 31.72 8.30
C ALA A 556 -28.79 33.01 7.72
N ARG A 557 -29.12 33.31 6.50
CA ARG A 557 -29.70 34.58 6.12
C ARG A 557 -30.34 34.45 4.75
#